data_77db7d62ff9c874cdcd9fd1a42f208d2
#
_entry.id   77db7d62ff9c874cdcd9fd1a42f208d2
#
_cell.length_a   1.000
_cell.length_b   1.000
_cell.length_c   1.000
_cell.angle_alpha   90.00
_cell.angle_beta   90.00
_cell.angle_gamma   90.00
#
_symmetry.space_group_name_H-M   'P 1'
#
loop_
_entity.id
_entity.type
_entity.pdbx_description
1 polymer ?
#
loop_
_entity_poly.entity_id
_entity_poly.type
_entity_poly.pdbx_seq_one_letter_code
_entity_poly.pdbx_strand_id
1 'polypeptide(L)'
;SDAGLIPMFYPDYRPVTDEAARKQYESVWNTQLDSKRGLTVVEIANAAYERTIKGIYVMGENPVMSDPDQAHARVAFSRLDHLVVQDIFMTETAAYADVVLPASAFPEKTGTVTNTDRRVQMGRIAVPLPGQARQDWWIITELARRMGQDWTYKHPREVFAEMRLVMPSLTGITWARLEAEDAITYPCAD
;
A
#
# COMPACT_ATOMS: atom_id res chain seq x y z
N SER A 1 2.95 -7.05 -2.43
CA SER A 1 4.29 -7.05 -3.07
C SER A 1 4.19 -6.86 -4.57
N ASP A 2 3.39 -7.63 -5.28
CA ASP A 2 3.29 -7.60 -6.75
C ASP A 2 2.87 -6.22 -7.30
N ALA A 3 2.09 -5.48 -6.53
CA ALA A 3 1.66 -4.13 -6.86
C ALA A 3 2.69 -3.01 -6.54
N GLY A 4 3.95 -3.37 -6.23
CA GLY A 4 5.02 -2.39 -6.05
C GLY A 4 5.28 -1.92 -4.63
N LEU A 5 4.83 -2.64 -3.61
CA LEU A 5 5.13 -2.34 -2.20
C LEU A 5 6.49 -2.91 -1.73
N ILE A 6 7.46 -2.94 -2.62
CA ILE A 6 8.82 -3.45 -2.35
C ILE A 6 9.81 -2.36 -2.74
N PRO A 7 10.83 -2.07 -1.90
CA PRO A 7 11.69 -0.91 -2.10
C PRO A 7 12.59 -0.96 -3.34
N MET A 8 12.75 -2.13 -3.97
CA MET A 8 13.62 -2.30 -5.14
C MET A 8 12.86 -2.55 -6.45
N PHE A 9 11.53 -2.65 -6.42
CA PHE A 9 10.73 -2.97 -7.60
C PHE A 9 9.53 -2.05 -7.78
N TYR A 10 9.24 -1.71 -9.01
CA TYR A 10 7.94 -1.23 -9.46
C TYR A 10 6.93 -2.39 -9.48
N PRO A 11 5.63 -2.12 -9.72
CA PRO A 11 4.65 -3.19 -9.99
C PRO A 11 5.18 -4.22 -10.99
N ASP A 12 4.69 -5.46 -10.95
CA ASP A 12 5.17 -6.58 -11.77
C ASP A 12 6.65 -6.94 -11.55
N TYR A 13 7.21 -6.66 -10.37
CA TYR A 13 8.62 -6.95 -10.03
C TYR A 13 9.65 -6.34 -11.00
N ARG A 14 9.32 -5.22 -11.64
CA ARG A 14 10.24 -4.50 -12.52
C ARG A 14 11.24 -3.72 -11.69
N PRO A 15 12.56 -3.96 -11.83
CA PRO A 15 13.57 -3.27 -11.02
C PRO A 15 13.48 -1.75 -11.17
N VAL A 16 13.59 -0.99 -10.07
CA VAL A 16 13.60 0.49 -10.11
C VAL A 16 14.80 1.05 -10.87
N THR A 17 15.85 0.26 -11.02
CA THR A 17 17.05 0.58 -11.81
C THR A 17 16.87 0.35 -13.32
N ASP A 18 15.78 -0.32 -13.74
CA ASP A 18 15.45 -0.51 -15.17
C ASP A 18 14.88 0.79 -15.75
N GLU A 19 15.65 1.46 -16.61
CA GLU A 19 15.25 2.73 -17.22
C GLU A 19 14.02 2.59 -18.12
N ALA A 20 13.88 1.49 -18.84
CA ALA A 20 12.73 1.26 -19.71
C ALA A 20 11.45 1.07 -18.90
N ALA A 21 11.51 0.29 -17.81
CA ALA A 21 10.41 0.16 -16.88
C ALA A 21 10.04 1.51 -16.25
N ARG A 22 11.04 2.26 -15.74
CA ARG A 22 10.81 3.56 -15.13
C ARG A 22 10.09 4.51 -16.07
N LYS A 23 10.54 4.64 -17.30
CA LYS A 23 9.88 5.51 -18.32
C LYS A 23 8.44 5.10 -18.60
N GLN A 24 8.13 3.80 -18.56
CA GLN A 24 6.76 3.31 -18.72
C GLN A 24 5.87 3.82 -17.58
N TYR A 25 6.31 3.67 -16.32
CA TYR A 25 5.55 4.13 -15.15
C TYR A 25 5.46 5.65 -15.08
N GLU A 26 6.55 6.36 -15.39
CA GLU A 26 6.56 7.84 -15.50
C GLU A 26 5.52 8.34 -16.50
N SER A 27 5.37 7.63 -17.63
CA SER A 27 4.37 7.97 -18.67
C SER A 27 2.93 7.77 -18.16
N VAL A 28 2.65 6.71 -17.41
CA VAL A 28 1.30 6.43 -16.88
C VAL A 28 0.95 7.36 -15.73
N TRP A 29 1.89 7.59 -14.82
CA TRP A 29 1.66 8.39 -13.61
C TRP A 29 1.96 9.88 -13.79
N ASN A 30 2.44 10.27 -14.96
CA ASN A 30 2.80 11.65 -15.30
C ASN A 30 3.69 12.32 -14.23
N THR A 31 4.71 11.61 -13.77
CA THR A 31 5.63 12.06 -12.72
C THR A 31 7.03 11.50 -12.97
N GLN A 32 8.04 12.15 -12.41
CA GLN A 32 9.40 11.64 -12.43
C GLN A 32 9.62 10.70 -11.25
N LEU A 33 10.25 9.56 -11.50
CA LEU A 33 10.52 8.52 -10.51
C LEU A 33 12.03 8.41 -10.24
N ASP A 34 12.38 8.17 -8.96
CA ASP A 34 13.78 7.92 -8.59
C ASP A 34 14.23 6.55 -9.11
N SER A 35 15.47 6.48 -9.58
CA SER A 35 16.13 5.24 -10.00
C SER A 35 16.79 4.49 -8.84
N LYS A 36 16.82 5.08 -7.65
CA LYS A 36 17.41 4.47 -6.45
C LYS A 36 16.39 3.57 -5.76
N ARG A 37 16.88 2.43 -5.27
CA ARG A 37 16.05 1.58 -4.41
C ARG A 37 15.69 2.31 -3.11
N GLY A 38 14.50 2.05 -2.60
CA GLY A 38 14.13 2.43 -1.24
C GLY A 38 14.82 1.58 -0.18
N LEU A 39 14.53 1.86 1.08
CA LEU A 39 15.04 1.13 2.23
C LEU A 39 14.20 -0.12 2.51
N THR A 40 14.84 -1.19 2.94
CA THR A 40 14.16 -2.36 3.50
C THR A 40 13.62 -2.03 4.90
N VAL A 41 12.74 -2.87 5.44
CA VAL A 41 12.15 -2.66 6.77
C VAL A 41 13.20 -2.51 7.86
N VAL A 42 14.27 -3.30 7.82
CA VAL A 42 15.39 -3.23 8.78
C VAL A 42 16.18 -1.93 8.60
N GLU A 43 16.44 -1.54 7.34
CA GLU A 43 17.13 -0.27 7.04
C GLU A 43 16.30 0.94 7.48
N ILE A 44 14.95 0.87 7.37
CA ILE A 44 14.04 1.92 7.85
C ILE A 44 14.15 2.05 9.38
N ALA A 45 14.13 0.95 10.13
CA ALA A 45 14.27 0.98 11.59
C ALA A 45 15.62 1.57 12.01
N ASN A 46 16.71 1.16 11.37
CA ASN A 46 18.04 1.74 11.61
C ASN A 46 18.10 3.23 11.28
N ALA A 47 17.57 3.64 10.14
CA ALA A 47 17.55 5.04 9.71
C ALA A 47 16.69 5.93 10.64
N ALA A 48 15.60 5.40 11.19
CA ALA A 48 14.81 6.08 12.21
C ALA A 48 15.60 6.19 13.54
N TYR A 49 16.27 5.12 13.95
CA TYR A 49 17.12 5.13 15.13
C TYR A 49 18.25 6.16 15.04
N GLU A 50 18.87 6.27 13.87
CA GLU A 50 19.95 7.23 13.56
C GLU A 50 19.42 8.63 13.23
N ARG A 51 18.08 8.83 13.18
CA ARG A 51 17.42 10.08 12.80
C ARG A 51 17.73 10.58 11.39
N THR A 52 18.14 9.72 10.48
CA THR A 52 18.25 10.03 9.04
C THR A 52 16.88 10.03 8.37
N ILE A 53 15.95 9.20 8.87
CA ILE A 53 14.50 9.32 8.62
C ILE A 53 13.88 10.02 9.82
N LYS A 54 13.01 11.00 9.56
CA LYS A 54 12.34 11.81 10.57
C LYS A 54 10.84 11.60 10.64
N GLY A 55 10.24 11.13 9.53
CA GLY A 55 8.81 10.86 9.45
C GLY A 55 8.55 9.50 8.80
N ILE A 56 7.56 8.77 9.32
CA ILE A 56 7.12 7.48 8.75
C ILE A 56 5.58 7.47 8.68
N TYR A 57 5.07 6.90 7.61
CA TYR A 57 3.68 6.52 7.46
C TYR A 57 3.59 4.98 7.49
N VAL A 58 2.93 4.43 8.50
CA VAL A 58 2.72 2.99 8.67
C VAL A 58 1.28 2.65 8.31
N MET A 59 1.08 1.67 7.46
CA MET A 59 -0.24 1.23 7.03
C MET A 59 -0.42 -0.28 7.24
N GLY A 60 -1.31 -0.64 8.17
CA GLY A 60 -1.69 -2.02 8.42
C GLY A 60 -0.56 -2.92 8.95
N GLU A 61 0.41 -2.34 9.63
CA GLU A 61 1.58 -3.02 10.17
C GLU A 61 1.86 -2.58 11.61
N ASN A 62 2.48 -3.47 12.39
CA ASN A 62 2.82 -3.21 13.77
C ASN A 62 4.32 -3.45 14.06
N PRO A 63 5.24 -2.67 13.43
CA PRO A 63 6.68 -2.91 13.54
C PRO A 63 7.24 -2.84 14.96
N VAL A 64 6.67 -2.03 15.84
CA VAL A 64 7.08 -1.96 17.27
C VAL A 64 6.90 -3.29 17.99
N MET A 65 5.99 -4.14 17.52
CA MET A 65 5.75 -5.49 18.06
C MET A 65 6.40 -6.59 17.19
N SER A 66 6.32 -6.47 15.87
CA SER A 66 6.71 -7.54 14.95
C SER A 66 8.19 -7.55 14.57
N ASP A 67 8.93 -6.46 14.86
CA ASP A 67 10.37 -6.42 14.60
C ASP A 67 11.11 -7.44 15.47
N PRO A 68 12.06 -8.22 14.92
CA PRO A 68 12.86 -9.15 15.70
C PRO A 68 13.63 -8.52 16.86
N ASP A 69 14.06 -7.27 16.72
CA ASP A 69 14.63 -6.44 17.78
C ASP A 69 13.63 -5.36 18.24
N GLN A 70 12.64 -5.79 19.00
CA GLN A 70 11.60 -4.88 19.50
C GLN A 70 12.17 -3.72 20.36
N ALA A 71 13.25 -3.95 21.10
CA ALA A 71 13.85 -2.89 21.91
C ALA A 71 14.41 -1.78 21.03
N HIS A 72 15.12 -2.14 19.98
CA HIS A 72 15.64 -1.22 18.98
C HIS A 72 14.49 -0.50 18.25
N ALA A 73 13.49 -1.23 17.77
CA ALA A 73 12.33 -0.67 17.08
C ALA A 73 11.60 0.38 17.93
N ARG A 74 11.33 0.09 19.21
CA ARG A 74 10.69 1.04 20.14
C ARG A 74 11.47 2.34 20.27
N VAL A 75 12.80 2.24 20.40
CA VAL A 75 13.66 3.44 20.47
C VAL A 75 13.65 4.18 19.11
N ALA A 76 13.73 3.46 18.01
CA ALA A 76 13.70 4.05 16.66
C ALA A 76 12.40 4.84 16.42
N PHE A 77 11.25 4.25 16.70
CA PHE A 77 9.95 4.91 16.50
C PHE A 77 9.73 6.07 17.46
N SER A 78 10.23 6.00 18.72
CA SER A 78 10.15 7.13 19.67
C SER A 78 11.02 8.33 19.29
N ARG A 79 11.97 8.17 18.37
CA ARG A 79 12.86 9.24 17.89
C ARG A 79 12.34 9.96 16.64
N LEU A 80 11.25 9.51 16.05
CA LEU A 80 10.65 10.16 14.89
C LEU A 80 10.12 11.54 15.26
N ASP A 81 10.27 12.49 14.35
CA ASP A 81 9.68 13.81 14.48
C ASP A 81 8.18 13.79 14.11
N HIS A 82 7.75 12.80 13.29
CA HIS A 82 6.35 12.61 12.91
C HIS A 82 6.05 11.17 12.52
N LEU A 83 5.05 10.57 13.14
CA LEU A 83 4.58 9.22 12.85
C LEU A 83 3.07 9.23 12.60
N VAL A 84 2.69 8.76 11.40
CA VAL A 84 1.30 8.49 11.04
C VAL A 84 1.08 7.00 11.00
N VAL A 85 0.03 6.52 11.65
CA VAL A 85 -0.37 5.10 11.61
C VAL A 85 -1.80 5.00 11.08
N GLN A 86 -1.98 4.25 10.00
CA GLN A 86 -3.27 3.86 9.47
C GLN A 86 -3.51 2.40 9.81
N ASP A 87 -4.44 2.12 10.70
CA ASP A 87 -4.72 0.76 11.16
C ASP A 87 -6.18 0.59 11.59
N ILE A 88 -6.62 -0.65 11.72
CA ILE A 88 -7.93 -1.02 12.26
C ILE A 88 -7.93 -1.16 13.78
N PHE A 89 -6.75 -1.24 14.42
CA PHE A 89 -6.57 -1.34 15.86
C PHE A 89 -5.58 -0.31 16.39
N MET A 90 -5.72 0.01 17.68
CA MET A 90 -4.70 0.76 18.43
C MET A 90 -3.56 -0.19 18.80
N THR A 91 -2.66 -0.41 17.84
CA THR A 91 -1.49 -1.26 17.99
C THR A 91 -0.41 -0.62 18.87
N GLU A 92 0.61 -1.41 19.25
CA GLU A 92 1.79 -0.88 19.94
C GLU A 92 2.49 0.20 19.13
N THR A 93 2.52 0.09 17.80
CA THR A 93 3.06 1.14 16.91
C THR A 93 2.17 2.39 16.92
N ALA A 94 0.85 2.21 16.91
CA ALA A 94 -0.09 3.32 16.97
C ALA A 94 0.02 4.13 18.27
N ALA A 95 0.48 3.51 19.36
CA ALA A 95 0.71 4.20 20.64
C ALA A 95 1.86 5.24 20.57
N TYR A 96 2.74 5.14 19.58
CA TYR A 96 3.81 6.13 19.34
C TYR A 96 3.40 7.20 18.31
N ALA A 97 2.25 7.05 17.65
CA ALA A 97 1.86 7.89 16.53
C ALA A 97 1.42 9.29 16.97
N ASP A 98 1.80 10.30 16.20
CA ASP A 98 1.26 11.66 16.29
C ASP A 98 -0.15 11.74 15.70
N VAL A 99 -0.42 10.91 14.66
CA VAL A 99 -1.72 10.82 13.99
C VAL A 99 -2.08 9.37 13.77
N VAL A 100 -3.30 8.99 14.17
CA VAL A 100 -3.88 7.68 13.87
C VAL A 100 -5.08 7.89 12.93
N LEU A 101 -5.05 7.19 11.79
CA LEU A 101 -6.11 7.18 10.79
C LEU A 101 -6.85 5.84 10.87
N PRO A 102 -8.11 5.83 11.34
CA PRO A 102 -8.87 4.58 11.47
C PRO A 102 -9.25 4.03 10.09
N ALA A 103 -8.75 2.84 9.80
CA ALA A 103 -8.91 2.14 8.54
C ALA A 103 -10.05 1.10 8.58
N SER A 104 -10.35 0.50 7.44
CA SER A 104 -11.37 -0.53 7.30
C SER A 104 -10.80 -1.92 7.41
N ALA A 105 -11.49 -2.79 8.15
CA ALA A 105 -11.24 -4.21 8.15
C ALA A 105 -11.70 -4.88 6.84
N PHE A 106 -11.27 -6.12 6.63
CA PHE A 106 -11.57 -6.88 5.43
C PHE A 106 -13.09 -6.94 5.07
N PRO A 107 -14.02 -7.22 6.01
CA PRO A 107 -15.44 -7.30 5.69
C PRO A 107 -16.12 -5.92 5.53
N GLU A 108 -15.42 -4.84 5.79
CA GLU A 108 -15.94 -3.47 5.76
C GLU A 108 -15.65 -2.74 4.45
N LYS A 109 -15.00 -3.41 3.49
CA LYS A 109 -14.59 -2.81 2.21
C LYS A 109 -14.85 -3.74 1.02
N THR A 110 -15.03 -3.13 -0.15
CA THR A 110 -15.04 -3.83 -1.43
C THR A 110 -13.69 -3.62 -2.11
N GLY A 111 -13.15 -4.68 -2.69
CA GLY A 111 -11.87 -4.64 -3.40
C GLY A 111 -11.42 -6.02 -3.84
N THR A 112 -10.28 -6.08 -4.49
CA THR A 112 -9.69 -7.34 -4.90
C THR A 112 -8.70 -7.84 -3.84
N VAL A 113 -8.69 -9.15 -3.62
CA VAL A 113 -7.75 -9.83 -2.75
C VAL A 113 -7.14 -11.01 -3.47
N THR A 114 -5.88 -11.28 -3.16
CA THR A 114 -5.17 -12.43 -3.74
C THR A 114 -4.71 -13.33 -2.61
N ASN A 115 -5.05 -14.61 -2.69
CA ASN A 115 -4.61 -15.60 -1.71
C ASN A 115 -3.25 -16.22 -2.09
N THR A 116 -2.74 -17.12 -1.26
CA THR A 116 -1.41 -17.72 -1.44
C THR A 116 -1.30 -18.63 -2.66
N ASP A 117 -2.41 -19.17 -3.17
CA ASP A 117 -2.45 -19.95 -4.43
C ASP A 117 -2.64 -19.05 -5.67
N ARG A 118 -2.45 -17.74 -5.52
CA ARG A 118 -2.54 -16.71 -6.57
C ARG A 118 -3.92 -16.54 -7.19
N ARG A 119 -4.97 -16.90 -6.49
CA ARG A 119 -6.33 -16.62 -6.94
C ARG A 119 -6.74 -15.23 -6.53
N VAL A 120 -6.99 -14.38 -7.52
CA VAL A 120 -7.55 -13.03 -7.33
C VAL A 120 -9.07 -13.16 -7.21
N GLN A 121 -9.61 -12.60 -6.15
CA GLN A 121 -11.03 -12.73 -5.78
C GLN A 121 -11.62 -11.37 -5.47
N MET A 122 -12.95 -11.27 -5.57
CA MET A 122 -13.69 -10.07 -5.18
C MET A 122 -14.10 -10.15 -3.71
N GLY A 123 -13.51 -9.28 -2.88
CA GLY A 123 -14.05 -8.99 -1.55
C GLY A 123 -15.21 -8.02 -1.64
N ARG A 124 -16.29 -8.25 -0.91
CA ARG A 124 -17.47 -7.38 -0.87
C ARG A 124 -17.77 -6.95 0.57
N ILE A 125 -18.25 -5.73 0.73
CA ILE A 125 -18.72 -5.23 2.03
C ILE A 125 -19.78 -6.18 2.58
N ALA A 126 -19.58 -6.68 3.78
CA ALA A 126 -20.50 -7.52 4.53
C ALA A 126 -21.04 -6.81 5.77
N VAL A 127 -20.29 -5.85 6.33
CA VAL A 127 -20.67 -5.08 7.50
C VAL A 127 -20.34 -3.60 7.31
N PRO A 128 -21.05 -2.67 7.96
CA PRO A 128 -20.77 -1.24 7.86
C PRO A 128 -19.43 -0.89 8.54
N LEU A 129 -18.82 0.21 8.09
CA LEU A 129 -17.66 0.80 8.72
C LEU A 129 -17.98 1.27 10.15
N PRO A 130 -17.16 0.97 11.16
CA PRO A 130 -17.36 1.45 12.52
C PRO A 130 -16.91 2.91 12.67
N GLY A 131 -17.68 3.70 13.41
CA GLY A 131 -17.29 5.05 13.83
C GLY A 131 -16.76 5.93 12.70
N GLN A 132 -15.54 6.39 12.84
CA GLN A 132 -14.87 7.26 11.86
C GLN A 132 -13.98 6.52 10.88
N ALA A 133 -13.97 5.19 10.90
CA ALA A 133 -13.17 4.41 9.97
C ALA A 133 -13.51 4.71 8.50
N ARG A 134 -12.51 4.65 7.66
CA ARG A 134 -12.65 4.85 6.20
C ARG A 134 -11.89 3.75 5.47
N GLN A 135 -12.30 3.48 4.24
CA GLN A 135 -11.60 2.54 3.38
C GLN A 135 -10.21 3.07 3.01
N ASP A 136 -9.21 2.19 2.97
CA ASP A 136 -7.81 2.55 2.77
C ASP A 136 -7.57 3.37 1.49
N TRP A 137 -8.19 2.96 0.36
CA TRP A 137 -8.08 3.69 -0.89
C TRP A 137 -8.60 5.14 -0.78
N TRP A 138 -9.66 5.35 0.00
CA TRP A 138 -10.23 6.67 0.24
C TRP A 138 -9.28 7.53 1.08
N ILE A 139 -8.71 6.97 2.16
CA ILE A 139 -7.74 7.68 3.03
C ILE A 139 -6.54 8.13 2.19
N ILE A 140 -5.99 7.22 1.38
CA ILE A 140 -4.83 7.51 0.52
C ILE A 140 -5.18 8.58 -0.53
N THR A 141 -6.35 8.49 -1.16
CA THR A 141 -6.82 9.48 -2.13
C THR A 141 -6.99 10.86 -1.50
N GLU A 142 -7.60 10.95 -0.31
CA GLU A 142 -7.77 12.21 0.42
C GLU A 142 -6.43 12.80 0.87
N LEU A 143 -5.50 11.96 1.30
CA LEU A 143 -4.14 12.40 1.65
C LEU A 143 -3.43 12.97 0.42
N ALA A 144 -3.44 12.26 -0.70
CA ALA A 144 -2.84 12.69 -1.96
C ALA A 144 -3.42 14.04 -2.43
N ARG A 145 -4.75 14.20 -2.40
CA ARG A 145 -5.41 15.47 -2.77
C ARG A 145 -4.98 16.63 -1.87
N ARG A 146 -4.86 16.41 -0.56
CA ARG A 146 -4.38 17.43 0.39
C ARG A 146 -2.91 17.78 0.17
N MET A 147 -2.13 16.87 -0.40
CA MET A 147 -0.74 17.10 -0.83
C MET A 147 -0.62 17.70 -2.24
N GLY A 148 -1.75 18.07 -2.88
CA GLY A 148 -1.77 18.75 -4.17
C GLY A 148 -1.82 17.83 -5.38
N GLN A 149 -2.08 16.53 -5.20
CA GLN A 149 -2.30 15.60 -6.30
C GLN A 149 -3.76 15.68 -6.79
N ASP A 150 -3.96 15.60 -8.08
CA ASP A 150 -5.30 15.60 -8.69
C ASP A 150 -5.89 14.19 -8.80
N TRP A 151 -5.99 13.50 -7.67
CA TRP A 151 -6.58 12.17 -7.63
C TRP A 151 -8.09 12.26 -7.41
N THR A 152 -8.84 11.63 -8.32
CA THR A 152 -10.31 11.74 -8.36
C THR A 152 -11.03 10.40 -8.22
N TYR A 153 -10.34 9.36 -7.77
CA TYR A 153 -10.93 8.03 -7.59
C TYR A 153 -12.16 8.06 -6.69
N LYS A 154 -13.23 7.42 -7.16
CA LYS A 154 -14.51 7.31 -6.45
C LYS A 154 -14.85 5.88 -6.07
N HIS A 155 -14.12 4.91 -6.63
CA HIS A 155 -14.36 3.49 -6.38
C HIS A 155 -13.07 2.69 -6.58
N PRO A 156 -12.81 1.62 -5.80
CA PRO A 156 -11.59 0.81 -5.93
C PRO A 156 -11.42 0.15 -7.32
N ARG A 157 -12.51 -0.04 -8.08
CA ARG A 157 -12.42 -0.52 -9.47
C ARG A 157 -11.61 0.41 -10.38
N GLU A 158 -11.59 1.71 -10.09
CA GLU A 158 -10.83 2.69 -10.87
C GLU A 158 -9.34 2.55 -10.58
N VAL A 159 -8.99 2.37 -9.31
CA VAL A 159 -7.61 2.04 -8.89
C VAL A 159 -7.16 0.71 -9.51
N PHE A 160 -8.02 -0.32 -9.47
CA PHE A 160 -7.72 -1.61 -10.08
C PHE A 160 -7.55 -1.53 -11.61
N ALA A 161 -8.34 -0.69 -12.27
CA ALA A 161 -8.19 -0.45 -13.71
C ALA A 161 -6.82 0.18 -14.03
N GLU A 162 -6.34 1.13 -13.22
CA GLU A 162 -5.01 1.71 -13.37
C GLU A 162 -3.89 0.71 -13.07
N MET A 163 -4.05 -0.13 -12.03
CA MET A 163 -3.09 -1.22 -11.77
C MET A 163 -2.86 -2.10 -13.00
N ARG A 164 -3.92 -2.40 -13.75
CA ARG A 164 -3.83 -3.20 -14.99
C ARG A 164 -3.07 -2.51 -16.12
N LEU A 165 -3.00 -1.18 -16.13
CA LEU A 165 -2.20 -0.44 -17.12
C LEU A 165 -0.69 -0.57 -16.86
N VAL A 166 -0.30 -0.71 -15.60
CA VAL A 166 1.11 -0.81 -15.19
C VAL A 166 1.56 -2.24 -14.91
N MET A 167 0.62 -3.20 -14.86
CA MET A 167 0.89 -4.61 -14.60
C MET A 167 0.35 -5.48 -15.73
N PRO A 168 1.14 -5.76 -16.78
CA PRO A 168 0.73 -6.65 -17.89
C PRO A 168 0.23 -8.01 -17.41
N SER A 169 0.77 -8.53 -16.32
CA SER A 169 0.35 -9.79 -15.68
C SER A 169 -1.11 -9.79 -15.18
N LEU A 170 -1.72 -8.61 -15.01
CA LEU A 170 -3.13 -8.43 -14.60
C LEU A 170 -4.07 -8.12 -15.77
N THR A 171 -3.60 -7.99 -17.00
CA THR A 171 -4.40 -7.46 -18.12
C THR A 171 -5.68 -8.25 -18.32
N GLY A 172 -5.65 -9.58 -18.24
CA GLY A 172 -6.81 -10.46 -18.39
C GLY A 172 -7.73 -10.49 -17.15
N ILE A 173 -7.31 -9.97 -16.01
CA ILE A 173 -8.12 -9.93 -14.79
C ILE A 173 -8.87 -8.60 -14.75
N THR A 174 -10.09 -8.57 -15.24
CA THR A 174 -10.93 -7.37 -15.22
C THR A 174 -11.87 -7.37 -14.01
N TRP A 175 -12.31 -6.19 -13.59
CA TRP A 175 -13.32 -6.08 -12.54
C TRP A 175 -14.60 -6.83 -12.89
N ALA A 176 -15.06 -6.71 -14.14
CA ALA A 176 -16.26 -7.41 -14.62
C ALA A 176 -16.10 -8.93 -14.59
N ARG A 177 -14.92 -9.46 -14.96
CA ARG A 177 -14.65 -10.90 -14.83
C ARG A 177 -14.67 -11.34 -13.37
N LEU A 178 -14.08 -10.58 -12.46
CA LEU A 178 -14.09 -10.89 -11.02
C LEU A 178 -15.49 -10.81 -10.41
N GLU A 179 -16.42 -10.04 -10.99
CA GLU A 179 -17.81 -10.02 -10.57
C GLU A 179 -18.59 -11.25 -11.09
N ALA A 180 -18.23 -11.77 -12.26
CA ALA A 180 -18.88 -12.89 -12.91
C ALA A 180 -18.26 -14.26 -12.57
N GLU A 181 -16.96 -14.29 -12.33
CA GLU A 181 -16.17 -15.47 -12.00
C GLU A 181 -15.73 -15.36 -10.53
N ASP A 182 -15.84 -16.40 -9.75
CA ASP A 182 -15.52 -16.34 -8.31
C ASP A 182 -14.05 -16.04 -8.06
N ALA A 183 -13.15 -16.49 -8.93
CA ALA A 183 -11.73 -16.22 -8.83
C ALA A 183 -11.01 -16.43 -10.17
N ILE A 184 -9.97 -15.63 -10.41
CA ILE A 184 -9.11 -15.73 -11.59
C ILE A 184 -7.67 -15.94 -11.11
N THR A 185 -6.97 -16.91 -11.70
CA THR A 185 -5.58 -17.20 -11.32
C THR A 185 -4.64 -16.14 -11.91
N TYR A 186 -3.79 -15.58 -11.07
CA TYR A 186 -2.70 -14.67 -11.44
C TYR A 186 -1.41 -15.47 -11.73
N PRO A 187 -0.60 -15.13 -12.73
CA PRO A 187 -0.83 -14.08 -13.73
C PRO A 187 -1.86 -14.47 -14.79
N CYS A 188 -2.52 -13.49 -15.38
CA CYS A 188 -3.45 -13.67 -16.48
C CYS A 188 -3.34 -12.44 -17.40
N ALA A 189 -2.66 -12.60 -18.52
CA ALA A 189 -2.39 -11.51 -19.46
C ALA A 189 -3.47 -11.39 -20.56
N ASP A 190 -4.35 -12.37 -20.68
CA ASP A 190 -5.40 -12.53 -21.70
C ASP A 190 -6.68 -13.19 -21.16
#